data_eccb51d8819e39bb9558a016677e431a
#
_entry.id   eccb51d8819e39bb9558a016677e431a
#
_cell.length_a   1.000
_cell.length_b   1.000
_cell.length_c   1.000
_cell.angle_alpha   90.00
_cell.angle_beta   90.00
_cell.angle_gamma   90.00
#
_symmetry.space_group_name_H-M   'P 1'
#
loop_
_entity.id
_entity.type
_entity.pdbx_description
1 polymer ?
#
loop_
_entity_poly.entity_id
_entity_poly.type
_entity_poly.pdbx_seq_one_letter_code
_entity_poly.pdbx_strand_id
1 'polypeptide(L)'
;LIAEPADQQIDRLDKFALEPDVIPALRRCADAGYAFVMVTNQDGLGTPSLPEADFRPLQDLLVNLLASQGIRFEAVRVCPHTSADRCDCRKPKPGLVLDYLRDPSWD
;
A
#
# COMPACT_ATOMS: atom_id res chain seq x y z
N LEU A 1 4.51 -5.44 -3.78
CA LEU A 1 3.76 -6.15 -2.75
C LEU A 1 2.62 -6.96 -3.34
N ILE A 2 1.69 -6.34 -4.03
CA ILE A 2 0.58 -6.98 -4.72
C ILE A 2 0.91 -7.10 -6.21
N ALA A 3 0.57 -8.25 -6.81
CA ALA A 3 0.65 -8.43 -8.25
C ALA A 3 -0.39 -7.53 -8.92
N GLU A 4 0.06 -6.65 -9.80
CA GLU A 4 -0.80 -5.64 -10.41
C GLU A 4 -1.65 -6.27 -11.52
N PRO A 5 -2.98 -6.19 -11.46
CA PRO A 5 -3.84 -6.67 -12.52
C PRO A 5 -3.78 -5.75 -13.76
N ALA A 6 -4.31 -6.26 -14.89
CA ALA A 6 -4.24 -5.55 -16.17
C ALA A 6 -4.90 -4.15 -16.13
N ASP A 7 -5.96 -3.99 -15.34
CA ASP A 7 -6.66 -2.69 -15.18
C ASP A 7 -6.13 -1.84 -14.03
N GLN A 8 -5.06 -2.30 -13.34
CA GLN A 8 -4.37 -1.59 -12.26
C GLN A 8 -5.23 -1.31 -11.02
N GLN A 9 -6.34 -2.04 -10.85
CA GLN A 9 -7.23 -1.87 -9.69
C GLN A 9 -7.51 -3.22 -9.03
N ILE A 10 -7.32 -3.28 -7.71
CA ILE A 10 -7.74 -4.41 -6.88
C ILE A 10 -9.08 -4.06 -6.23
N ASP A 11 -10.15 -4.29 -6.96
CA ASP A 11 -11.52 -4.00 -6.56
C ASP A 11 -12.38 -5.25 -6.33
N ARG A 12 -11.84 -6.44 -6.59
CA ARG A 12 -12.49 -7.73 -6.38
C ARG A 12 -11.50 -8.75 -5.84
N LEU A 13 -12.02 -9.69 -5.07
CA LEU A 13 -11.20 -10.74 -4.44
C LEU A 13 -10.45 -11.61 -5.48
N ASP A 14 -11.05 -11.87 -6.61
CA ASP A 14 -10.43 -12.70 -7.67
C ASP A 14 -9.22 -12.02 -8.33
N LYS A 15 -9.03 -10.72 -8.14
CA LYS A 15 -7.85 -9.98 -8.61
C LYS A 15 -6.73 -9.92 -7.57
N PHE A 16 -7.02 -10.34 -6.33
CA PHE A 16 -6.07 -10.22 -5.22
C PHE A 16 -5.01 -11.31 -5.31
N ALA A 17 -3.75 -10.91 -5.47
CA ALA A 17 -2.62 -11.81 -5.45
C ALA A 17 -1.37 -11.06 -4.94
N LEU A 18 -0.54 -11.75 -4.18
CA LEU A 18 0.74 -11.20 -3.75
C LEU A 18 1.82 -11.49 -4.78
N GLU A 19 2.81 -10.61 -4.88
CA GLU A 19 4.00 -10.88 -5.67
C GLU A 19 4.74 -12.11 -5.09
N PRO A 20 5.40 -12.92 -5.94
CA PRO A 20 6.18 -14.05 -5.46
C PRO A 20 7.21 -13.64 -4.41
N ASP A 21 7.38 -14.46 -3.37
CA ASP A 21 8.39 -14.29 -2.32
C ASP A 21 8.24 -13.05 -1.45
N VAL A 22 7.11 -12.33 -1.53
CA VAL A 22 6.91 -11.10 -0.76
C VAL A 22 6.90 -11.38 0.75
N ILE A 23 6.24 -12.45 1.20
CA ILE A 23 6.16 -12.78 2.63
C ILE A 23 7.53 -13.15 3.21
N PRO A 24 8.30 -14.08 2.61
CA PRO A 24 9.65 -14.35 3.10
C PRO A 24 10.57 -13.12 3.11
N ALA A 25 10.48 -12.28 2.09
CA ALA A 25 11.30 -11.07 2.00
C ALA A 25 10.96 -10.08 3.11
N LEU A 26 9.67 -9.81 3.33
CA LEU A 26 9.24 -8.91 4.40
C LEU A 26 9.56 -9.47 5.79
N ARG A 27 9.45 -10.78 5.98
CA ARG A 27 9.83 -11.38 7.25
C ARG A 27 11.32 -11.23 7.54
N ARG A 28 12.19 -11.34 6.54
CA ARG A 28 13.61 -11.06 6.70
C ARG A 28 13.86 -9.62 7.14
N CYS A 29 13.15 -8.67 6.55
CA CYS A 29 13.26 -7.26 6.94
C CYS A 29 12.76 -7.05 8.37
N ALA A 30 11.65 -7.67 8.75
CA ALA A 30 11.12 -7.59 10.11
C ALA A 30 12.11 -8.17 11.13
N ASP A 31 12.69 -9.32 10.83
CA ASP A 31 13.67 -9.98 11.70
C ASP A 31 14.96 -9.15 11.85
N ALA A 32 15.28 -8.36 10.82
CA ALA A 32 16.42 -7.45 10.86
C ALA A 32 16.11 -6.12 11.57
N GLY A 33 14.90 -5.94 12.08
CA GLY A 33 14.50 -4.76 12.86
C GLY A 33 13.95 -3.59 12.04
N TYR A 34 13.66 -3.79 10.75
CA TYR A 34 13.06 -2.72 9.93
C TYR A 34 11.59 -2.53 10.27
N ALA A 35 11.18 -1.27 10.36
CA ALA A 35 9.77 -0.89 10.42
C ALA A 35 9.21 -0.72 8.99
N PHE A 36 7.89 -0.88 8.87
CA PHE A 36 7.23 -0.83 7.56
C PHE A 36 6.21 0.30 7.50
N VAL A 37 6.25 1.02 6.39
CA VAL A 37 5.20 1.96 5.99
C VAL A 37 4.71 1.54 4.61
N MET A 38 3.39 1.31 4.47
CA MET A 38 2.79 1.02 3.18
C MET A 38 2.44 2.33 2.47
N VAL A 39 2.88 2.44 1.22
CA VAL A 39 2.58 3.61 0.39
C VAL A 39 1.98 3.10 -0.91
N THR A 40 0.77 3.54 -1.22
CA THR A 40 0.04 3.03 -2.39
C THR A 40 -0.69 4.15 -3.13
N ASN A 41 -0.69 4.05 -4.47
CA ASN A 41 -1.54 4.86 -5.33
C ASN A 41 -2.82 4.06 -5.62
N GLN A 42 -3.98 4.65 -5.30
CA GLN A 42 -5.29 4.05 -5.57
C GLN A 42 -6.11 5.06 -6.36
N ASP A 43 -5.84 5.11 -7.65
CA ASP A 43 -6.41 6.10 -8.55
C ASP A 43 -7.94 6.07 -8.53
N GLY A 44 -8.55 7.21 -8.22
CA GLY A 44 -10.00 7.34 -8.19
C GLY A 44 -10.70 6.76 -6.97
N LEU A 45 -9.95 6.42 -5.91
CA LEU A 45 -10.55 5.91 -4.67
C LEU A 45 -11.56 6.92 -4.12
N GLY A 46 -12.75 6.40 -3.76
CA GLY A 46 -13.87 7.21 -3.27
C GLY A 46 -14.76 7.75 -4.39
N THR A 47 -14.40 7.48 -5.66
CA THR A 47 -15.22 7.82 -6.83
C THR A 47 -15.91 6.58 -7.39
N PRO A 48 -16.84 6.69 -8.35
CA PRO A 48 -17.46 5.52 -8.98
C PRO A 48 -16.46 4.56 -9.66
N SER A 49 -15.26 5.02 -10.04
CA SER A 49 -14.26 4.16 -10.66
C SER A 49 -13.59 3.21 -9.65
N LEU A 50 -13.51 3.60 -8.37
CA LEU A 50 -12.99 2.76 -7.29
C LEU A 50 -13.71 3.12 -5.98
N PRO A 51 -14.93 2.59 -5.75
CA PRO A 51 -15.66 2.87 -4.52
C PRO A 51 -14.94 2.36 -3.28
N GLU A 52 -15.04 3.10 -2.17
CA GLU A 52 -14.49 2.70 -0.87
C GLU A 52 -14.96 1.30 -0.45
N ALA A 53 -16.22 0.95 -0.72
CA ALA A 53 -16.78 -0.35 -0.38
C ALA A 53 -16.11 -1.51 -1.11
N ASP A 54 -15.53 -1.27 -2.28
CA ASP A 54 -14.79 -2.28 -3.04
C ASP A 54 -13.32 -2.35 -2.62
N PHE A 55 -12.74 -1.22 -2.25
CA PHE A 55 -11.33 -1.14 -1.86
C PHE A 55 -11.09 -1.62 -0.43
N ARG A 56 -11.89 -1.15 0.54
CA ARG A 56 -11.62 -1.32 1.96
C ARG A 56 -11.51 -2.78 2.40
N PRO A 57 -12.42 -3.69 2.01
CA PRO A 57 -12.33 -5.08 2.45
C PRO A 57 -11.04 -5.78 2.00
N LEU A 58 -10.57 -5.49 0.79
CA LEU A 58 -9.36 -6.10 0.25
C LEU A 58 -8.10 -5.50 0.88
N GLN A 59 -8.11 -4.21 1.16
CA GLN A 59 -7.03 -3.55 1.88
C GLN A 59 -6.92 -4.10 3.31
N ASP A 60 -8.03 -4.27 4.00
CA ASP A 60 -8.05 -4.85 5.34
C ASP A 60 -7.60 -6.31 5.34
N LEU A 61 -8.00 -7.08 4.33
CA LEU A 61 -7.53 -8.46 4.15
C LEU A 61 -6.01 -8.49 4.00
N LEU A 62 -5.44 -7.63 3.17
CA LEU A 62 -4.00 -7.56 2.97
C LEU A 62 -3.26 -7.26 4.27
N VAL A 63 -3.68 -6.23 4.99
CA VAL A 63 -3.04 -5.81 6.24
C VAL A 63 -3.13 -6.92 7.29
N ASN A 64 -4.31 -7.53 7.44
CA ASN A 64 -4.53 -8.59 8.41
C ASN A 64 -3.77 -9.88 8.05
N LEU A 65 -3.71 -10.21 6.77
CA LEU A 65 -2.95 -11.37 6.29
C LEU A 65 -1.47 -11.23 6.62
N LEU A 66 -0.88 -10.08 6.33
CA LEU A 66 0.53 -9.82 6.60
C LEU A 66 0.80 -9.75 8.11
N ALA A 67 -0.13 -9.17 8.88
CA ALA A 67 -0.01 -9.14 10.33
C ALA A 67 0.01 -10.55 10.94
N SER A 68 -0.76 -11.50 10.38
CA SER A 68 -0.75 -12.89 10.80
C SER A 68 0.61 -13.57 10.57
N GLN A 69 1.42 -13.03 9.68
CA GLN A 69 2.77 -13.50 9.36
C GLN A 69 3.87 -12.70 10.08
N GLY A 70 3.50 -11.89 11.07
CA GLY A 70 4.45 -11.07 11.82
C GLY A 70 4.90 -9.81 11.09
N ILE A 71 4.22 -9.43 10.02
CA ILE A 71 4.54 -8.24 9.21
C ILE A 71 3.49 -7.17 9.51
N ARG A 72 3.87 -6.17 10.32
CA ARG A 72 2.95 -5.12 10.76
C ARG A 72 3.40 -3.78 10.21
N PHE A 73 2.45 -3.03 9.68
CA PHE A 73 2.70 -1.69 9.16
C PHE A 73 2.51 -0.65 10.26
N GLU A 74 3.49 0.23 10.41
CA GLU A 74 3.39 1.36 11.31
C GLU A 74 2.37 2.38 10.79
N ALA A 75 2.31 2.55 9.47
CA ALA A 75 1.33 3.39 8.82
C ALA A 75 0.99 2.86 7.43
N VAL A 76 -0.22 3.13 6.98
CA VAL A 76 -0.67 2.88 5.61
C VAL A 76 -1.07 4.22 5.01
N ARG A 77 -0.37 4.63 3.98
CA ARG A 77 -0.54 5.93 3.32
C ARG A 77 -1.06 5.72 1.90
N VAL A 78 -2.21 6.30 1.60
CA VAL A 78 -2.91 6.10 0.32
C VAL A 78 -3.05 7.42 -0.40
N CYS A 79 -2.66 7.45 -1.68
CA CYS A 79 -2.97 8.55 -2.58
C CYS A 79 -4.19 8.15 -3.42
N PRO A 80 -5.35 8.84 -3.28
CA PRO A 80 -6.56 8.51 -4.02
C PRO A 80 -6.65 9.17 -5.39
N HIS A 81 -5.69 10.00 -5.74
CA HIS A 81 -5.75 10.85 -6.93
C HIS A 81 -5.27 10.12 -8.18
N THR A 82 -5.75 10.59 -9.34
CA THR A 82 -5.20 10.19 -10.64
C THR A 82 -4.02 11.10 -10.99
N SER A 83 -3.25 10.72 -12.02
CA SER A 83 -2.15 11.56 -12.51
C SER A 83 -2.61 12.94 -13.00
N ALA A 84 -3.86 13.03 -13.50
CA ALA A 84 -4.45 14.28 -13.95
C ALA A 84 -4.70 15.29 -12.82
N ASP A 85 -4.83 14.83 -11.58
CA ASP A 85 -5.08 15.69 -10.42
C ASP A 85 -3.85 16.48 -9.98
N ARG A 86 -2.67 16.10 -10.45
CA ARG A 86 -1.39 16.79 -10.16
C ARG A 86 -1.13 17.01 -8.67
N CYS A 87 -1.49 16.03 -7.84
CA CYS A 87 -1.22 16.08 -6.40
C CYS A 87 0.27 15.90 -6.09
N ASP A 88 0.66 16.16 -4.84
CA ASP A 88 2.03 15.95 -4.37
C ASP A 88 2.22 14.58 -3.71
N CYS A 89 1.14 13.80 -3.52
CA CYS A 89 1.19 12.53 -2.79
C CYS A 89 1.30 11.30 -3.70
N ARG A 90 0.98 11.40 -5.00
CA ARG A 90 1.04 10.27 -5.91
C ARG A 90 2.48 9.90 -6.21
N LYS A 91 2.85 8.61 -5.98
CA LYS A 91 4.18 8.13 -6.34
C LYS A 91 4.47 8.38 -7.83
N PRO A 92 5.67 8.81 -8.21
CA PRO A 92 6.90 8.87 -7.41
C PRO A 92 7.08 10.11 -6.55
N LYS A 93 6.09 10.98 -6.44
CA LYS A 93 6.21 12.16 -5.57
C LYS A 93 6.18 11.73 -4.10
N PRO A 94 6.93 12.40 -3.20
CA PRO A 94 7.13 11.93 -1.84
C PRO A 94 6.11 12.44 -0.82
N GLY A 95 5.00 13.05 -1.26
CA GLY A 95 4.06 13.72 -0.35
C GLY A 95 3.55 12.86 0.79
N LEU A 96 3.32 11.55 0.56
CA LEU A 96 2.82 10.64 1.59
C LEU A 96 3.86 10.28 2.67
N VAL A 97 5.14 10.56 2.43
CA VAL A 97 6.22 10.14 3.35
C VAL A 97 7.12 11.29 3.77
N LEU A 98 6.73 12.55 3.52
CA LEU A 98 7.55 13.72 3.85
C LEU A 98 7.87 13.80 5.35
N ASP A 99 6.93 13.43 6.22
CA ASP A 99 7.13 13.39 7.66
C ASP A 99 8.25 12.41 8.05
N TYR A 100 8.29 11.23 7.44
CA TYR A 100 9.35 10.24 7.67
C TYR A 100 10.69 10.71 7.11
N LEU A 101 10.71 11.32 5.92
CA LEU A 101 11.95 11.82 5.32
C LEU A 101 12.59 12.95 6.13
N ARG A 102 11.80 13.69 6.89
CA ARG A 102 12.26 14.80 7.74
C ARG A 102 12.57 14.39 9.17
N ASP A 103 12.19 13.17 9.56
CA ASP A 103 12.41 12.66 10.90
C ASP A 103 13.77 11.96 10.97
N PRO A 104 14.75 12.49 11.76
CA PRO A 104 16.08 11.90 11.83
C PRO A 104 16.11 10.52 12.52
N SER A 105 15.03 10.10 13.18
CA SER A 105 14.94 8.76 13.78
C SER A 105 14.65 7.67 12.73
N TRP A 106 14.32 8.07 11.50
CA TRP A 106 14.09 7.14 10.38
C TRP A 106 15.30 7.18 9.43
N ASP A 107 15.84 6.00 9.18
CA ASP A 107 16.95 5.82 8.24
C ASP A 107 16.43 5.55 6.80
#